data_0458c417dd92fc333220912178e2799a
#
_entry.id   0458c417dd92fc333220912178e2799a
#
_cell.length_a   1.000
_cell.length_b   1.000
_cell.length_c   1.000
_cell.angle_alpha   90.00
_cell.angle_beta   90.00
_cell.angle_gamma   90.00
#
_symmetry.space_group_name_H-M   'P 1'
#
loop_
_entity.id
_entity.type
_entity.pdbx_description
1 polymer ?
#
loop_
_entity_poly.entity_id
_entity_poly.type
_entity_poly.pdbx_seq_one_letter_code
_entity_poly.pdbx_strand_id
1 'polypeptide(L)'
;VQLVRQNEEEPPKDLDIHIEEVLTDFEARGWLSDERFANALVRRRSERFGVRRVADELQRAGVETGLIAQLTGELKETEFERAKALWARKFGQISSEQKERARQYRFLVSKGFSPDLVAKVIGGRSASN
;
A
#
# COMPACT_ATOMS: atom_id res chain seq x y z
N VAL A 1 -18.65 1.60 -15.52
CA VAL A 1 -18.39 1.90 -14.52
C VAL A 1 -17.38 2.74 -14.48
N GLN A 2 -17.29 3.66 -14.55
CA GLN A 2 -16.40 4.49 -14.66
C GLN A 2 -15.94 4.72 -13.48
N LEU A 3 -15.60 4.26 -12.92
CA LEU A 3 -15.29 4.41 -11.80
C LEU A 3 -14.10 4.96 -11.68
N VAL A 4 -13.54 5.26 -12.07
CA VAL A 4 -12.42 5.58 -11.92
C VAL A 4 -12.13 6.76 -12.17
N ARG A 5 -12.07 7.49 -11.96
CA ARG A 5 -11.80 8.61 -12.28
C ARG A 5 -11.13 9.20 -11.45
N GLN A 6 -10.69 9.62 -11.13
CA GLN A 6 -10.21 10.14 -10.47
C GLN A 6 -9.55 10.20 -9.71
N ASN A 7 -9.18 10.69 -9.23
CA ASN A 7 -8.60 10.93 -8.46
C ASN A 7 -8.02 10.36 -7.85
N GLU A 8 -7.52 10.29 -7.68
CA GLU A 8 -7.07 9.69 -7.18
C GLU A 8 -6.59 9.75 -6.20
N GLU A 9 -6.47 10.43 -5.81
CA GLU A 9 -6.11 10.50 -4.83
C GLU A 9 -6.88 9.96 -4.12
N GLU A 10 -7.46 10.14 -4.00
CA GLU A 10 -8.31 9.65 -3.38
C GLU A 10 -9.30 9.37 -4.10
N PRO A 11 -9.48 8.27 -4.37
CA PRO A 11 -10.60 7.97 -5.13
C PRO A 11 -11.79 8.42 -4.39
N PRO A 12 -12.72 8.91 -5.09
CA PRO A 12 -13.95 9.28 -4.48
C PRO A 12 -14.61 8.07 -3.91
N LYS A 13 -15.47 8.29 -2.95
CA LYS A 13 -16.20 7.21 -2.42
C LYS A 13 -17.06 6.54 -3.41
N ASP A 14 -17.57 7.26 -4.37
CA ASP A 14 -18.38 6.67 -5.41
C ASP A 14 -17.61 5.62 -6.15
N LEU A 15 -16.35 5.88 -6.40
CA LEU A 15 -15.55 4.91 -7.10
C LEU A 15 -15.40 3.64 -6.28
N ASP A 16 -15.21 3.78 -5.00
CA ASP A 16 -15.08 2.62 -4.15
C ASP A 16 -16.36 1.80 -4.13
N ILE A 17 -17.50 2.45 -4.10
CA ILE A 17 -18.75 1.74 -4.10
C ILE A 17 -18.94 1.00 -5.40
N HIS A 18 -18.59 1.63 -6.51
CA HIS A 18 -18.68 0.98 -7.78
C HIS A 18 -17.84 -0.27 -7.85
N ILE A 19 -16.64 -0.22 -7.31
CA ILE A 19 -15.76 -1.36 -7.32
C ILE A 19 -16.37 -2.50 -6.54
N GLU A 20 -16.98 -2.20 -5.40
CA GLU A 20 -17.59 -3.23 -4.60
C GLU A 20 -18.76 -3.88 -5.33
N GLU A 21 -19.56 -3.09 -6.02
CA GLU A 21 -20.68 -3.64 -6.73
C GLU A 21 -20.24 -4.55 -7.86
N VAL A 22 -19.21 -4.13 -8.59
CA VAL A 22 -18.70 -4.93 -9.66
C VAL A 22 -18.13 -6.23 -9.16
N LEU A 23 -17.41 -6.16 -8.05
CA LEU A 23 -16.81 -7.33 -7.48
C LEU A 23 -17.88 -8.33 -7.05
N THR A 24 -18.94 -7.85 -6.42
CA THR A 24 -20.02 -8.72 -5.98
C THR A 24 -20.68 -9.40 -7.18
N ASP A 25 -20.89 -8.65 -8.24
CA ASP A 25 -21.51 -9.20 -9.41
C ASP A 25 -20.68 -10.30 -10.03
N PHE A 26 -19.38 -10.09 -10.11
CA PHE A 26 -18.49 -11.11 -10.65
C PHE A 26 -18.44 -12.34 -9.77
N GLU A 27 -18.48 -12.14 -8.47
CA GLU A 27 -18.50 -13.27 -7.56
C GLU A 27 -19.76 -14.09 -7.76
N ALA A 28 -20.87 -13.43 -7.95
CA ALA A 28 -22.13 -14.12 -8.16
C ALA A 28 -22.08 -14.95 -9.41
N ARG A 29 -21.34 -14.51 -10.40
CA ARG A 29 -21.23 -15.25 -11.65
C ARG A 29 -20.10 -16.25 -11.63
N GLY A 30 -19.28 -16.22 -10.60
CA GLY A 30 -18.20 -17.17 -10.49
C GLY A 30 -17.04 -16.89 -11.43
N TRP A 31 -16.94 -15.69 -11.97
CA TRP A 31 -15.89 -15.41 -12.89
C TRP A 31 -14.78 -14.67 -12.37
N LEU A 32 -15.00 -13.70 -11.50
CA LEU A 32 -13.95 -12.85 -11.08
C LEU A 32 -13.08 -13.59 -10.14
N SER A 33 -11.84 -13.61 -10.43
CA SER A 33 -10.87 -14.22 -9.56
C SER A 33 -10.48 -13.22 -8.50
N ASP A 34 -10.54 -13.63 -7.25
CA ASP A 34 -10.03 -12.80 -6.15
C ASP A 34 -8.57 -12.50 -6.40
N GLU A 35 -7.86 -13.43 -7.01
CA GLU A 35 -6.46 -13.23 -7.29
C GLU A 35 -6.24 -12.09 -8.26
N ARG A 36 -7.06 -12.01 -9.31
CA ARG A 36 -6.94 -10.92 -10.27
C ARG A 36 -7.21 -9.59 -9.62
N PHE A 37 -8.26 -9.51 -8.81
CA PHE A 37 -8.60 -8.27 -8.11
C PHE A 37 -7.48 -7.89 -7.16
N ALA A 38 -7.00 -8.86 -6.39
CA ALA A 38 -5.98 -8.59 -5.39
C ALA A 38 -4.69 -8.12 -6.03
N ASN A 39 -4.29 -8.75 -7.14
CA ASN A 39 -3.07 -8.32 -7.82
C ASN A 39 -3.19 -6.91 -8.37
N ALA A 40 -4.36 -6.56 -8.87
CA ALA A 40 -4.57 -5.21 -9.38
C ALA A 40 -4.48 -4.18 -8.26
N LEU A 41 -5.05 -4.51 -7.11
CA LEU A 41 -5.00 -3.61 -5.97
C LEU A 41 -3.56 -3.42 -5.51
N VAL A 42 -2.81 -4.51 -5.42
CA VAL A 42 -1.42 -4.44 -5.00
C VAL A 42 -0.63 -3.55 -5.95
N ARG A 43 -0.81 -3.72 -7.25
CA ARG A 43 -0.08 -2.89 -8.20
C ARG A 43 -0.39 -1.41 -8.05
N ARG A 44 -1.66 -1.10 -7.80
CA ARG A 44 -2.03 0.31 -7.68
C ARG A 44 -1.51 0.94 -6.42
N ARG A 45 -1.44 0.16 -5.35
CA ARG A 45 -1.14 0.75 -4.05
C ARG A 45 0.31 0.64 -3.61
N SER A 46 1.05 -0.30 -4.17
CA SER A 46 2.36 -0.62 -3.60
C SER A 46 3.37 0.50 -3.68
N GLU A 47 3.22 1.41 -4.64
CA GLU A 47 4.16 2.51 -4.75
C GLU A 47 3.97 3.57 -3.69
N ARG A 48 2.77 3.68 -3.14
CA ARG A 48 2.49 4.72 -2.20
C ARG A 48 2.24 4.22 -0.81
N PHE A 49 2.03 2.95 -0.62
CA PHE A 49 1.64 2.42 0.68
C PHE A 49 2.44 1.20 1.03
N GLY A 50 2.64 1.01 2.31
CA GLY A 50 3.37 -0.15 2.80
C GLY A 50 2.50 -1.38 2.91
N VAL A 51 3.14 -2.49 3.29
CA VAL A 51 2.47 -3.77 3.36
C VAL A 51 1.26 -3.76 4.29
N ARG A 52 1.36 -3.08 5.42
CA ARG A 52 0.27 -3.09 6.39
C ARG A 52 -1.00 -2.45 5.81
N ARG A 53 -0.84 -1.36 5.09
CA ARG A 53 -1.97 -0.69 4.50
C ARG A 53 -2.58 -1.52 3.38
N VAL A 54 -1.73 -2.12 2.55
CA VAL A 54 -2.22 -2.92 1.45
C VAL A 54 -2.93 -4.15 1.97
N ALA A 55 -2.36 -4.80 3.00
CA ALA A 55 -2.99 -5.97 3.59
C ALA A 55 -4.36 -5.64 4.16
N ASP A 56 -4.46 -4.49 4.79
CA ASP A 56 -5.72 -4.06 5.37
C ASP A 56 -6.77 -3.86 4.28
N GLU A 57 -6.39 -3.25 3.17
CA GLU A 57 -7.33 -3.03 2.09
C GLU A 57 -7.77 -4.34 1.45
N LEU A 58 -6.85 -5.30 1.32
CA LEU A 58 -7.21 -6.60 0.78
C LEU A 58 -8.20 -7.31 1.71
N GLN A 59 -7.96 -7.21 3.01
CA GLN A 59 -8.83 -7.85 3.97
C GLN A 59 -10.21 -7.22 3.95
N ARG A 60 -10.28 -5.91 3.87
CA ARG A 60 -11.56 -5.23 3.81
C ARG A 60 -12.34 -5.57 2.56
N ALA A 61 -11.63 -5.87 1.49
CA ALA A 61 -12.27 -6.23 0.24
C ALA A 61 -12.71 -7.68 0.21
N GLY A 62 -12.41 -8.44 1.25
CA GLY A 62 -12.86 -9.82 1.32
C GLY A 62 -11.96 -10.82 0.62
N VAL A 63 -10.73 -10.45 0.34
CA VAL A 63 -9.80 -11.36 -0.30
C VAL A 63 -9.44 -12.47 0.67
N GLU A 64 -9.29 -13.67 0.15
CA GLU A 64 -9.03 -14.84 0.95
C GLU A 64 -7.70 -14.72 1.69
N THR A 65 -7.68 -15.19 2.94
CA THR A 65 -6.54 -14.99 3.83
C THR A 65 -5.23 -15.55 3.29
N GLY A 66 -5.28 -16.72 2.69
CA GLY A 66 -4.06 -17.33 2.16
C GLY A 66 -3.46 -16.51 1.03
N LEU A 67 -4.33 -15.94 0.20
CA LEU A 67 -3.84 -15.12 -0.89
C LEU A 67 -3.26 -13.81 -0.35
N ILE A 68 -3.87 -13.24 0.69
CA ILE A 68 -3.32 -12.05 1.30
C ILE A 68 -1.92 -12.36 1.84
N ALA A 69 -1.76 -13.49 2.50
CA ALA A 69 -0.45 -13.84 3.04
C ALA A 69 0.59 -13.98 1.95
N GLN A 70 0.21 -14.59 0.83
CA GLN A 70 1.14 -14.77 -0.27
C GLN A 70 1.57 -13.43 -0.84
N LEU A 71 0.60 -12.56 -1.13
CA LEU A 71 0.90 -11.28 -1.75
C LEU A 71 1.67 -10.36 -0.84
N THR A 72 1.33 -10.36 0.45
CA THR A 72 2.06 -9.51 1.38
C THR A 72 3.46 -10.03 1.61
N GLY A 73 3.66 -11.33 1.53
CA GLY A 73 5.00 -11.89 1.62
C GLY A 73 5.87 -11.37 0.48
N GLU A 74 5.32 -11.32 -0.71
CA GLU A 74 6.05 -10.80 -1.85
C GLU A 74 6.31 -9.31 -1.71
N LEU A 75 5.33 -8.57 -1.19
CA LEU A 75 5.51 -7.14 -1.00
C LEU A 75 6.58 -6.81 0.02
N LYS A 76 6.72 -7.65 1.03
CA LYS A 76 7.72 -7.40 2.06
C LYS A 76 9.12 -7.39 1.48
N GLU A 77 9.36 -8.15 0.42
CA GLU A 77 10.68 -8.23 -0.15
C GLU A 77 11.11 -6.91 -0.77
N THR A 78 10.18 -6.08 -1.21
CA THR A 78 10.50 -4.82 -1.81
C THR A 78 10.11 -3.63 -0.94
N GLU A 79 9.64 -3.89 0.26
CA GLU A 79 9.07 -2.81 1.08
C GLU A 79 10.08 -1.74 1.42
N PHE A 80 11.30 -2.13 1.74
CA PHE A 80 12.32 -1.15 2.10
C PHE A 80 12.60 -0.22 0.92
N GLU A 81 12.77 -0.80 -0.28
CA GLU A 81 13.07 0.00 -1.46
C GLU A 81 11.90 0.91 -1.81
N ARG A 82 10.68 0.43 -1.64
CA ARG A 82 9.52 1.26 -1.93
C ARG A 82 9.37 2.40 -0.93
N ALA A 83 9.65 2.11 0.34
CA ALA A 83 9.60 3.15 1.36
C ALA A 83 10.67 4.19 1.10
N LYS A 84 11.85 3.74 0.73
CA LYS A 84 12.95 4.65 0.45
C LYS A 84 12.66 5.52 -0.76
N ALA A 85 12.06 4.93 -1.79
CA ALA A 85 11.72 5.69 -2.98
C ALA A 85 10.66 6.75 -2.67
N LEU A 86 9.67 6.40 -1.87
CA LEU A 86 8.66 7.35 -1.48
C LEU A 86 9.26 8.46 -0.64
N TRP A 87 10.12 8.10 0.30
CA TRP A 87 10.80 9.07 1.13
C TRP A 87 11.64 10.03 0.27
N ALA A 88 12.34 9.49 -0.71
CA ALA A 88 13.18 10.31 -1.57
C ALA A 88 12.35 11.31 -2.37
N ARG A 89 11.19 10.88 -2.86
CA ARG A 89 10.33 11.79 -3.62
C ARG A 89 9.74 12.87 -2.73
N LYS A 90 9.45 12.53 -1.48
CA LYS A 90 8.76 13.48 -0.62
C LYS A 90 9.72 14.39 0.12
N PHE A 91 10.80 13.85 0.65
CA PHE A 91 11.72 14.60 1.49
C PHE A 91 13.11 14.75 0.88
N GLY A 92 13.67 13.69 0.41
CA GLY A 92 14.92 13.73 -0.33
C GLY A 92 16.19 13.83 0.47
N GLN A 93 16.10 14.14 1.75
CA GLN A 93 17.29 14.32 2.56
C GLN A 93 17.11 13.80 3.96
N ILE A 94 18.16 13.19 4.47
CA ILE A 94 18.20 12.75 5.86
C ILE A 94 18.45 13.97 6.71
N SER A 95 17.66 14.14 7.74
CA SER A 95 17.77 15.31 8.60
C SER A 95 18.42 14.95 9.92
N SER A 96 19.19 15.86 10.44
CA SER A 96 19.74 15.69 11.79
C SER A 96 18.82 16.30 12.83
N GLU A 97 17.79 17.05 12.42
CA GLU A 97 16.86 17.61 13.35
C GLU A 97 15.86 16.61 13.81
N GLN A 98 15.73 16.46 15.12
CA GLN A 98 14.84 15.46 15.64
C GLN A 98 13.40 15.69 15.26
N LYS A 99 12.96 16.92 15.24
CA LYS A 99 11.60 17.24 14.89
C LYS A 99 11.30 16.85 13.46
N GLU A 100 12.23 17.11 12.56
CA GLU A 100 12.02 16.77 11.17
C GLU A 100 12.06 15.26 10.96
N ARG A 101 12.97 14.57 11.67
CA ARG A 101 13.02 13.12 11.55
C ARG A 101 11.72 12.50 12.06
N ALA A 102 11.16 13.04 13.12
CA ALA A 102 9.90 12.54 13.64
C ALA A 102 8.76 12.75 12.64
N ARG A 103 8.78 13.88 11.94
CA ARG A 103 7.77 14.16 10.94
C ARG A 103 7.85 13.16 9.78
N GLN A 104 9.07 12.90 9.33
CA GLN A 104 9.26 11.95 8.24
C GLN A 104 8.85 10.54 8.67
N TYR A 105 9.18 10.17 9.90
CA TYR A 105 8.82 8.88 10.44
C TYR A 105 7.29 8.71 10.46
N ARG A 106 6.59 9.71 10.98
CA ARG A 106 5.15 9.63 11.07
C ARG A 106 4.51 9.55 9.68
N PHE A 107 5.09 10.25 8.71
CA PHE A 107 4.55 10.21 7.36
C PHE A 107 4.61 8.79 6.81
N LEU A 108 5.77 8.16 6.90
CA LEU A 108 5.93 6.84 6.32
C LEU A 108 5.13 5.77 7.07
N VAL A 109 5.09 5.88 8.39
CA VAL A 109 4.31 4.91 9.16
C VAL A 109 2.83 5.06 8.83
N SER A 110 2.37 6.28 8.61
CA SER A 110 0.97 6.49 8.28
C SER A 110 0.62 5.90 6.92
N LYS A 111 1.62 5.68 6.07
CA LYS A 111 1.38 5.06 4.78
C LYS A 111 1.39 3.53 4.87
N GLY A 112 1.60 2.99 6.04
CA GLY A 112 1.52 1.54 6.23
C GLY A 112 2.85 0.81 6.22
N PHE A 113 3.97 1.53 6.19
CA PHE A 113 5.26 0.88 6.27
C PHE A 113 5.58 0.57 7.73
N SER A 114 6.30 -0.52 7.96
CA SER A 114 6.55 -0.94 9.33
C SER A 114 7.49 0.03 10.02
N PRO A 115 7.30 0.26 11.33
CA PRO A 115 8.12 1.22 12.05
C PRO A 115 9.61 0.92 12.00
N ASP A 116 9.99 -0.35 12.12
CA ASP A 116 11.41 -0.70 12.08
C ASP A 116 12.02 -0.35 10.74
N LEU A 117 11.30 -0.62 9.67
CA LEU A 117 11.78 -0.35 8.35
C LEU A 117 11.86 1.15 8.12
N VAL A 118 10.89 1.89 8.61
CA VAL A 118 10.88 3.33 8.47
C VAL A 118 12.08 3.94 9.20
N ALA A 119 12.38 3.42 10.37
CA ALA A 119 13.52 3.92 11.12
C ALA A 119 14.82 3.75 10.32
N LYS A 120 14.95 2.66 9.60
CA LYS A 120 16.13 2.44 8.78
C LYS A 120 16.18 3.43 7.62
N VAL A 121 15.04 3.69 6.99
CA VAL A 121 15.01 4.63 5.88
C VAL A 121 15.42 6.01 6.35
N ILE A 122 14.85 6.47 7.46
CA ILE A 122 15.13 7.80 7.95
C ILE A 122 16.54 7.91 8.49
N GLY A 123 17.07 6.81 9.02
CA GLY A 123 18.42 6.79 9.51
C GLY A 123 19.48 6.63 8.43
N GLY A 124 19.07 6.43 7.18
CA GLY A 124 20.02 6.27 6.10
C GLY A 124 20.68 4.92 6.04
N ARG A 125 20.11 3.90 6.69
CA ARG A 125 20.71 2.58 6.67
C ARG A 125 20.22 1.76 5.53
N SER A 126 20.98 0.75 5.18
CA SER A 126 20.55 -0.16 4.16
C SER A 126 19.62 -1.20 4.77
N ALA A 127 18.92 -1.91 3.91
CA ALA A 127 17.98 -2.91 4.37
C ALA A 127 18.68 -4.06 5.11
N SER A 128 19.92 -4.31 4.80
CA SER A 128 20.64 -5.42 5.40
C SER A 128 21.20 -5.08 6.77
N ASN A 129 21.07 -3.86 7.19
CA ASN A 129 21.48 -3.49 8.53
C ASN A 129 20.29 -3.25 9.42
#